data_010604927487bbc5e5224727d6fdcf46
#
_entry.id   010604927487bbc5e5224727d6fdcf46
#
_cell.length_a   1.000
_cell.length_b   1.000
_cell.length_c   1.000
_cell.angle_alpha   90.00
_cell.angle_beta   90.00
_cell.angle_gamma   90.00
#
_symmetry.space_group_name_H-M   'P 1'
#
loop_
_entity.id
_entity.type
_entity.pdbx_description
1 polymer ?
#
loop_
_entity_poly.entity_id
_entity_poly.type
_entity_poly.pdbx_seq_one_letter_code
_entity_poly.pdbx_strand_id
1 'polypeptide(L)'
;MLKQLKYFQSVVRLNSFSEAAEENFISQSAISQQVQALERELGFRLLDRKNRSFTLTPAGEFFYQKSLILTADYERMCSEVAKIAKGNQTRLRIGYLRCYTGSEFRRAAESAV
;
A
#
# COMPACT_ATOMS: atom_id res chain seq x y z
N MET A 1 -3.26 7.53 -3.24
CA MET A 1 -2.83 7.48 -1.84
C MET A 1 -2.64 6.06 -1.29
N LEU A 2 -3.58 5.17 -1.52
CA LEU A 2 -3.46 3.82 -0.96
C LEU A 2 -2.22 3.08 -1.46
N LYS A 3 -1.89 3.24 -2.73
CA LYS A 3 -0.72 2.62 -3.31
C LYS A 3 0.57 3.16 -2.66
N GLN A 4 0.63 4.48 -2.47
CA GLN A 4 1.77 5.11 -1.82
C GLN A 4 1.91 4.63 -0.38
N LEU A 5 0.78 4.42 0.28
CA LEU A 5 0.75 3.90 1.64
C LEU A 5 1.36 2.50 1.69
N LYS A 6 1.00 1.66 0.75
CA LYS A 6 1.56 0.30 0.67
C LYS A 6 3.06 0.33 0.41
N TYR A 7 3.53 1.24 -0.44
CA TYR A 7 4.96 1.38 -0.69
C TYR A 7 5.68 1.80 0.59
N PHE A 8 5.14 2.75 1.31
CA PHE A 8 5.72 3.19 2.57
C PHE A 8 5.80 2.04 3.56
N GLN A 9 4.73 1.27 3.67
CA GLN A 9 4.71 0.11 4.56
C GLN A 9 5.77 -0.92 4.19
N SER A 10 5.96 -1.17 2.90
CA SER A 10 6.99 -2.10 2.44
C SER A 10 8.38 -1.61 2.85
N VAL A 11 8.66 -0.32 2.65
CA VAL A 11 9.95 0.26 2.98
C VAL A 11 10.24 0.10 4.47
N VAL A 12 9.26 0.38 5.31
CA VAL A 12 9.44 0.29 6.75
C VAL A 12 9.61 -1.17 7.18
N ARG A 13 8.76 -2.04 6.68
CA ARG A 13 8.76 -3.45 7.08
C ARG A 13 10.08 -4.13 6.69
N LEU A 14 10.57 -3.85 5.49
CA LEU A 14 11.80 -4.45 4.99
C LEU A 14 13.03 -3.65 5.36
N ASN A 15 12.84 -2.46 5.89
CA ASN A 15 13.93 -1.54 6.25
C ASN A 15 14.89 -1.33 5.08
N SER A 16 14.35 -1.23 3.88
CA SER A 16 15.15 -1.14 2.67
C SER A 16 14.31 -0.65 1.51
N PHE A 17 14.76 0.41 0.84
CA PHE A 17 14.12 0.87 -0.39
C PHE A 17 14.33 -0.12 -1.52
N SER A 18 15.50 -0.73 -1.57
CA SER A 18 15.84 -1.68 -2.61
C SER A 18 14.94 -2.92 -2.55
N GLU A 19 14.81 -3.49 -1.37
CA GLU A 19 13.99 -4.69 -1.21
C GLU A 19 12.50 -4.37 -1.40
N ALA A 20 12.08 -3.21 -0.93
CA ALA A 20 10.70 -2.79 -1.10
C ALA A 20 10.37 -2.60 -2.58
N ALA A 21 11.32 -2.07 -3.34
CA ALA A 21 11.13 -1.90 -4.78
C ALA A 21 10.98 -3.26 -5.46
N GLU A 22 11.81 -4.23 -5.08
CA GLU A 22 11.71 -5.57 -5.62
C GLU A 22 10.36 -6.21 -5.30
N GLU A 23 9.92 -6.06 -4.06
CA GLU A 23 8.64 -6.63 -3.64
C GLU A 23 7.48 -6.06 -4.46
N ASN A 24 7.56 -4.80 -4.80
CA ASN A 24 6.50 -4.10 -5.51
C ASN A 24 6.72 -4.04 -7.03
N PHE A 25 7.76 -4.67 -7.54
CA PHE A 25 8.05 -4.77 -8.97
C PHE A 25 8.24 -3.42 -9.64
N ILE A 26 8.90 -2.50 -8.94
CA ILE A 26 9.23 -1.19 -9.49
C ILE A 26 10.68 -0.88 -9.18
N SER A 27 11.19 0.20 -9.77
CA SER A 27 12.57 0.61 -9.52
C SER A 27 12.70 1.27 -8.15
N GLN A 28 13.92 1.27 -7.64
CA GLN A 28 14.20 1.91 -6.36
C GLN A 28 13.91 3.39 -6.41
N SER A 29 14.25 4.06 -7.51
CA SER A 29 13.96 5.47 -7.62
C SER A 29 12.46 5.74 -7.69
N ALA A 30 11.70 4.84 -8.29
CA ALA A 30 10.24 4.99 -8.35
C ALA A 30 9.61 4.91 -6.98
N ILE A 31 10.00 3.91 -6.17
CA ILE A 31 9.41 3.77 -4.84
C ILE A 31 9.83 4.94 -3.94
N SER A 32 11.07 5.40 -4.09
CA SER A 32 11.53 6.56 -3.33
C SER A 32 10.70 7.80 -3.67
N GLN A 33 10.41 8.02 -4.95
CA GLN A 33 9.59 9.14 -5.37
C GLN A 33 8.16 9.03 -4.84
N GLN A 34 7.62 7.83 -4.80
CA GLN A 34 6.26 7.63 -4.29
C GLN A 34 6.18 7.92 -2.80
N VAL A 35 7.19 7.51 -2.04
CA VAL A 35 7.21 7.81 -0.62
C VAL A 35 7.35 9.32 -0.39
N GLN A 36 8.20 9.98 -1.17
CA GLN A 36 8.34 11.43 -1.08
C GLN A 36 7.05 12.14 -1.46
N ALA A 37 6.34 11.63 -2.46
CA ALA A 37 5.06 12.21 -2.85
C ALA A 37 4.05 12.10 -1.71
N LEU A 38 4.06 10.97 -1.01
CA LEU A 38 3.19 10.79 0.16
C LEU A 38 3.51 11.81 1.23
N GLU A 39 4.80 12.01 1.51
CA GLU A 39 5.22 13.01 2.50
C GLU A 39 4.77 14.41 2.11
N ARG A 40 4.90 14.75 0.83
CA ARG A 40 4.45 16.07 0.35
C ARG A 40 2.94 16.24 0.50
N GLU A 41 2.20 15.19 0.20
CA GLU A 41 0.75 15.23 0.30
C GLU A 41 0.31 15.40 1.75
N LEU A 42 0.98 14.72 2.68
CA LEU A 42 0.67 14.81 4.10
C LEU A 42 1.17 16.10 4.73
N GLY A 43 2.23 16.67 4.18
CA GLY A 43 2.77 17.91 4.69
C GLY A 43 3.82 17.74 5.80
N PHE A 44 4.30 16.52 6.02
CA PHE A 44 5.33 16.27 7.01
C PHE A 44 6.16 15.06 6.61
N ARG A 45 7.33 14.92 7.23
CA ARG A 45 8.25 13.84 6.89
C ARG A 45 7.91 12.59 7.68
N LEU A 46 7.93 11.47 6.99
CA LEU A 46 7.75 10.16 7.61
C LEU A 46 9.07 9.49 7.88
N LEU A 47 10.06 9.73 7.02
CA LEU A 47 11.38 9.13 7.14
C LEU A 47 12.43 10.20 7.27
N ASP A 48 13.38 9.96 8.16
CA ASP A 48 14.55 10.80 8.33
C ASP A 48 15.71 10.08 7.65
N ARG A 49 16.17 10.62 6.53
CA ARG A 49 17.19 9.99 5.72
C ARG A 49 18.53 10.59 6.04
N LYS A 50 19.42 9.78 6.57
CA LYS A 50 20.78 10.21 6.87
C LYS A 50 21.75 9.22 6.26
N ASN A 51 22.69 9.74 5.48
CA ASN A 51 23.69 8.92 4.80
C ASN A 51 22.97 7.89 3.91
N ARG A 52 23.21 6.61 4.14
CA ARG A 52 22.63 5.55 3.32
C ARG A 52 21.51 4.83 4.02
N SER A 53 21.10 5.30 5.16
CA SER A 53 20.04 4.66 5.92
C SER A 53 18.93 5.65 6.21
N PHE A 54 17.91 5.16 6.85
CA PHE A 54 16.81 6.02 7.26
C PHE A 54 16.23 5.49 8.57
N THR A 55 15.56 6.38 9.28
CA THR A 55 14.81 6.02 10.46
C THR A 55 13.44 6.64 10.34
N LEU A 56 12.46 6.11 11.07
CA LEU A 56 11.15 6.72 11.11
C LEU A 56 11.19 7.97 11.98
N THR A 57 10.56 9.03 11.50
CA THR A 57 10.28 10.17 12.38
C THR A 57 9.19 9.76 13.37
N PRO A 58 9.01 10.51 14.48
CA PRO A 58 7.88 10.20 15.38
C PRO A 58 6.55 10.21 14.65
N ALA A 59 6.35 11.15 13.72
CA ALA A 59 5.15 11.18 12.89
C ALA A 59 5.07 9.95 12.01
N GLY A 60 6.21 9.53 11.44
CA GLY A 60 6.25 8.35 10.58
C GLY A 60 5.91 7.08 11.33
N GLU A 61 6.40 6.96 12.56
CA GLU A 61 6.10 5.78 13.36
C GLU A 61 4.61 5.68 13.68
N PHE A 62 4.02 6.78 14.10
CA PHE A 62 2.58 6.81 14.39
C PHE A 62 1.80 6.52 13.13
N PHE A 63 2.17 7.16 12.02
CA PHE A 63 1.50 6.98 10.75
C PHE A 63 1.59 5.53 10.28
N TYR A 64 2.75 4.92 10.43
CA TYR A 64 2.94 3.53 10.04
C TYR A 64 1.98 2.60 10.81
N GLN A 65 1.95 2.74 12.14
CA GLN A 65 1.10 1.89 12.97
C GLN A 65 -0.37 2.05 12.61
N LYS A 66 -0.81 3.29 12.45
CA LYS A 66 -2.21 3.54 12.12
C LYS A 66 -2.54 3.11 10.71
N SER A 67 -1.58 3.24 9.79
CA SER A 67 -1.83 2.83 8.41
C SER A 67 -2.04 1.33 8.29
N LEU A 68 -1.38 0.54 9.12
CA LEU A 68 -1.58 -0.90 9.09
C LEU A 68 -3.01 -1.26 9.45
N ILE A 69 -3.58 -0.57 10.43
CA ILE A 69 -4.96 -0.79 10.81
C ILE A 69 -5.89 -0.35 9.68
N LEU A 70 -5.62 0.80 9.10
CA LEU A 70 -6.44 1.35 8.03
C LEU A 70 -6.47 0.41 6.81
N THR A 71 -5.31 -0.07 6.39
CA THR A 71 -5.27 -0.97 5.22
C THR A 71 -5.92 -2.31 5.52
N ALA A 72 -5.79 -2.82 6.74
CA ALA A 72 -6.45 -4.06 7.13
C ALA A 72 -7.97 -3.89 7.09
N ASP A 73 -8.46 -2.77 7.60
CA ASP A 73 -9.90 -2.48 7.58
C ASP A 73 -10.41 -2.34 6.15
N TYR A 74 -9.64 -1.66 5.32
CA TYR A 74 -10.00 -1.49 3.92
C TYR A 74 -10.10 -2.85 3.21
N GLU A 75 -9.10 -3.70 3.42
CA GLU A 75 -9.08 -5.01 2.80
C GLU A 75 -10.22 -5.89 3.31
N ARG A 76 -10.55 -5.80 4.58
CA ARG A 76 -11.67 -6.54 5.14
C ARG A 76 -12.99 -6.08 4.53
N MET A 77 -13.15 -4.77 4.37
CA MET A 77 -14.34 -4.22 3.73
C MET A 77 -14.48 -4.76 2.31
N CYS A 78 -13.39 -4.75 1.56
CA CYS A 78 -13.40 -5.24 0.19
C CYS A 78 -13.73 -6.73 0.12
N SER A 79 -13.20 -7.50 1.08
CA SER A 79 -13.49 -8.92 1.15
C SER A 79 -14.98 -9.18 1.40
N GLU A 80 -15.57 -8.40 2.28
CA GLU A 80 -17.00 -8.53 2.58
C GLU A 80 -17.85 -8.13 1.39
N VAL A 81 -17.47 -7.05 0.71
CA VAL A 81 -18.17 -6.63 -0.50
C VAL A 81 -18.08 -7.72 -1.56
N ALA A 82 -16.92 -8.34 -1.70
CA ALA A 82 -16.73 -9.41 -2.68
C ALA A 82 -17.64 -10.61 -2.39
N LYS A 83 -17.83 -10.95 -1.11
CA LYS A 83 -18.71 -12.03 -0.73
C LYS A 83 -20.15 -11.71 -1.11
N ILE A 84 -20.57 -10.50 -0.87
CA ILE A 84 -21.91 -10.07 -1.24
C ILE A 84 -22.07 -10.10 -2.75
N ALA A 85 -21.07 -9.64 -3.48
CA ALA A 85 -21.10 -9.62 -4.93
C ALA A 85 -21.21 -11.02 -5.50
N LYS A 86 -20.54 -12.00 -4.87
CA LYS A 86 -20.64 -13.39 -5.33
C LYS A 86 -22.03 -13.95 -5.16
N GLY A 87 -22.72 -13.57 -4.10
CA GLY A 87 -24.08 -14.01 -3.89
C GLY A 87 -25.05 -13.40 -4.88
N ASN A 88 -24.68 -12.23 -5.42
CA ASN A 88 -25.53 -11.48 -6.33
C ASN A 88 -24.96 -11.37 -7.71
N GLN A 89 -24.28 -12.26 -8.11
CA GLN A 89 -23.70 -12.48 -9.37
C GLN A 89 -23.51 -11.39 -10.34
N THR A 90 -23.18 -10.87 -11.00
CA THR A 90 -22.95 -10.06 -12.18
C THR A 90 -22.73 -8.61 -11.93
N ARG A 91 -23.24 -8.11 -10.82
CA ARG A 91 -23.27 -6.72 -10.73
C ARG A 91 -22.00 -6.00 -10.38
N LEU A 92 -21.14 -6.52 -9.61
CA LEU A 92 -20.09 -5.74 -8.98
C LEU A 92 -18.71 -6.17 -9.34
N ARG A 93 -18.57 -6.78 -10.49
CA ARG A 93 -17.30 -7.28 -10.92
C ARG A 93 -16.21 -6.20 -10.97
N ILE A 94 -16.57 -5.04 -11.49
CA ILE A 94 -15.63 -3.94 -11.63
C ILE A 94 -15.26 -3.37 -10.27
N GLY A 95 -16.24 -3.19 -9.41
CA GLY A 95 -15.98 -2.72 -8.06
C GLY A 95 -15.10 -3.67 -7.27
N TYR A 96 -15.30 -4.96 -7.47
CA TYR A 96 -14.51 -5.98 -6.84
C TYR A 96 -13.02 -5.80 -7.12
N LEU A 97 -12.67 -5.59 -8.37
CA LEU A 97 -11.28 -5.45 -8.77
C LEU A 97 -10.61 -4.23 -8.16
N ARG A 98 -11.36 -3.18 -7.89
CA ARG A 98 -10.80 -1.95 -7.34
C ARG A 98 -10.39 -2.07 -5.88
N CYS A 99 -10.80 -3.11 -5.21
CA CYS A 99 -10.50 -3.26 -3.80
C CYS A 99 -9.10 -3.76 -3.52
N TYR A 100 -8.37 -4.17 -4.54
CA TYR A 100 -7.07 -4.78 -4.35
C TYR A 100 -5.95 -3.93 -4.92
N THR A 101 -4.76 -4.07 -4.34
CA THR A 101 -3.57 -3.35 -4.78
C THR A 101 -2.39 -4.32 -4.83
N GLY A 102 -1.34 -3.94 -5.56
CA GLY A 102 -0.11 -4.71 -5.63
C GLY A 102 -0.32 -6.12 -6.12
N SER A 103 0.36 -7.07 -5.52
CA SER A 103 0.26 -8.46 -5.92
C SER A 103 -1.12 -9.03 -5.65
N GLU A 104 -1.77 -8.54 -4.60
CA GLU A 104 -3.12 -8.98 -4.30
C GLU A 104 -4.09 -8.53 -5.38
N PHE A 105 -3.91 -7.33 -5.86
CA PHE A 105 -4.72 -6.82 -6.96
C PHE A 105 -4.57 -7.71 -8.17
N ARG A 106 -3.34 -8.07 -8.51
CA ARG A 106 -3.09 -8.90 -9.67
C ARG A 106 -3.75 -10.27 -9.53
N ARG A 107 -3.62 -10.88 -8.36
CA ARG A 107 -4.22 -12.16 -8.11
C ARG A 107 -5.74 -12.09 -8.17
N ALA A 108 -6.31 -11.04 -7.61
CA ALA A 108 -7.75 -10.85 -7.63
C ALA A 108 -8.25 -10.66 -9.05
N ALA A 109 -7.52 -9.92 -9.87
CA ALA A 109 -7.88 -9.71 -11.26
C ALA A 109 -7.89 -11.03 -12.02
N GLU A 110 -6.91 -11.86 -11.78
CA GLU A 110 -6.85 -13.18 -12.41
C GLU A 110 -8.02 -14.05 -11.97
N SER A 111 -8.36 -14.00 -10.71
CA SER A 111 -9.46 -14.78 -10.18
C SER A 111 -10.81 -14.30 -10.67
N ALA A 112 -10.94 -13.00 -10.86
CA ALA A 112 -12.21 -12.41 -11.27
C ALA A 112 -12.50 -12.61 -12.75
N VAL A 113 -11.47 -12.83 -13.52
CA VAL A 113 -11.63 -13.09 -14.95
C VAL A 113 -11.89 -14.55 -15.20
#